data_dee5b8d3279720dac679bc84e133e7a1
#
_entry.id   dee5b8d3279720dac679bc84e133e7a1
#
_cell.length_a   1.000
_cell.length_b   1.000
_cell.length_c   1.000
_cell.angle_alpha   90.00
_cell.angle_beta   90.00
_cell.angle_gamma   90.00
#
_symmetry.space_group_name_H-M   'P 1'
#
loop_
_entity.id
_entity.type
_entity.pdbx_description
1 polymer ?
#
loop_
_entity_poly.entity_id
_entity_poly.type
_entity_poly.pdbx_seq_one_letter_code
_entity_poly.pdbx_strand_id
1 'polypeptide(L)'
;MTETKEESFGKKKKTREFNSSIPAKVDVAIVGGGLVGVAFARALRMSAKTKHLSVAVLDGNPRAFSKREKKEEEDKQQQQENPYKPKARVSALTPESIDFLERECGGVWTQIEKTNLGNEFDAVQAWDAIGEGYVRFEAKEANRGRLGVVVENDATRNALCDGLIEEFEKGEEMEEEGQERKRRSLFLLPGTSVVGTETTESSPFRVVKYKSSTGNYANGDGEYEEEVKTISARLVVGADGPNGAMKRFAGVRSFGYDYNQKAVCGTVELDGPTKTAFQRFLKNGPIALLPIGNGKSKTSNNIDDSQFPIYANIVWSTTPKEAERITALSDDDFASEVNDAIHGGGEYNYQLRKQQVRDSKIINGGFVKSFSMFVAESFAKDLFSFAVDTLAKNKKMESKVREILQSTLKENEFESPPNIIATAKGSERGAFPLKLKIAGTRTHRRMLLIGDAAHVVHPLGGQGVNLGFKDVAAAIDAVENAISVGDDIGSENTLRNYKNARFLEMSAMVIGLDTLQKIFGPTLSSIAPFTQLRSIGMRAVNSIAPVRESITKFAADGGVLRKK
;
A
#
# COMPACT_ATOMS: atom_id res chain seq x y z
N MET A 1 65.98 -28.86 -2.61
CA MET A 1 65.00 -28.52 -1.56
C MET A 1 63.89 -27.81 -2.24
N THR A 2 62.81 -28.50 -2.42
CA THR A 2 61.67 -28.20 -3.24
C THR A 2 60.62 -27.42 -2.45
N GLU A 3 60.30 -26.22 -2.86
CA GLU A 3 59.17 -25.44 -2.35
C GLU A 3 57.89 -25.82 -3.12
N THR A 4 56.96 -26.37 -2.43
CA THR A 4 55.60 -26.63 -2.89
C THR A 4 54.76 -25.35 -2.76
N LYS A 5 54.35 -24.79 -3.94
CA LYS A 5 53.32 -23.74 -4.00
C LYS A 5 51.96 -24.41 -3.85
N GLU A 6 51.25 -24.06 -2.78
CA GLU A 6 49.82 -24.33 -2.63
C GLU A 6 49.03 -23.34 -3.53
N GLU A 7 48.38 -23.87 -4.55
CA GLU A 7 47.39 -23.18 -5.35
C GLU A 7 46.10 -23.04 -4.56
N SER A 8 45.77 -21.83 -4.12
CA SER A 8 44.44 -21.50 -3.60
C SER A 8 43.43 -21.45 -4.75
N PHE A 9 42.69 -22.50 -4.94
CA PHE A 9 41.52 -22.51 -5.82
C PHE A 9 40.43 -21.60 -5.27
N GLY A 10 40.36 -20.38 -5.75
CA GLY A 10 39.23 -19.49 -5.55
C GLY A 10 37.95 -20.12 -6.12
N LYS A 11 37.03 -20.56 -5.27
CA LYS A 11 35.68 -20.94 -5.66
C LYS A 11 35.00 -19.75 -6.34
N LYS A 12 34.98 -19.73 -7.67
CA LYS A 12 34.10 -18.84 -8.46
C LYS A 12 32.67 -19.10 -8.02
N LYS A 13 32.03 -18.13 -7.35
CA LYS A 13 30.59 -18.14 -7.11
C LYS A 13 29.88 -18.27 -8.45
N LYS A 14 29.22 -19.40 -8.71
CA LYS A 14 28.32 -19.57 -9.86
C LYS A 14 27.19 -18.58 -9.67
N THR A 15 27.14 -17.53 -10.48
CA THR A 15 25.93 -16.76 -10.74
C THR A 15 24.91 -17.75 -11.31
N ARG A 16 23.87 -18.06 -10.54
CA ARG A 16 22.82 -18.98 -10.96
C ARG A 16 22.16 -18.44 -12.24
N GLU A 17 22.23 -19.20 -13.29
CA GLU A 17 21.50 -18.94 -14.54
C GLU A 17 20.05 -19.38 -14.34
N PHE A 18 19.11 -18.43 -14.21
CA PHE A 18 17.66 -18.66 -14.26
C PHE A 18 17.20 -19.09 -15.69
N ASN A 19 18.11 -19.51 -16.54
CA ASN A 19 17.93 -19.80 -17.97
C ASN A 19 17.69 -21.27 -18.31
N SER A 20 17.01 -22.05 -17.46
CA SER A 20 16.47 -23.31 -17.93
C SER A 20 15.34 -23.06 -18.95
N SER A 21 15.25 -23.89 -19.98
CA SER A 21 14.37 -23.75 -21.14
C SER A 21 12.96 -23.27 -20.82
N ILE A 22 12.69 -21.99 -21.07
CA ILE A 22 11.36 -21.39 -20.91
C ILE A 22 10.45 -22.02 -21.98
N PRO A 23 9.29 -22.56 -21.61
CA PRO A 23 8.37 -23.12 -22.59
C PRO A 23 7.82 -22.02 -23.50
N ALA A 24 7.67 -22.31 -24.77
CA ALA A 24 7.06 -21.39 -25.73
C ALA A 24 5.60 -21.03 -25.37
N LYS A 25 4.94 -21.84 -24.53
CA LYS A 25 3.55 -21.64 -24.09
C LYS A 25 3.41 -21.88 -22.60
N VAL A 26 2.67 -20.97 -21.94
CA VAL A 26 2.26 -21.07 -20.53
C VAL A 26 0.76 -20.78 -20.38
N ASP A 27 0.18 -21.13 -19.25
CA ASP A 27 -1.20 -20.75 -18.97
C ASP A 27 -1.29 -19.27 -18.59
N VAL A 28 -0.38 -18.80 -17.72
CA VAL A 28 -0.38 -17.41 -17.24
C VAL A 28 1.00 -16.79 -17.39
N ALA A 29 1.08 -15.61 -18.02
CA ALA A 29 2.26 -14.77 -18.02
C ALA A 29 2.00 -13.49 -17.23
N ILE A 30 2.79 -13.25 -16.17
CA ILE A 30 2.70 -12.08 -15.30
C ILE A 30 3.85 -11.13 -15.66
N VAL A 31 3.52 -9.92 -16.05
CA VAL A 31 4.49 -8.88 -16.38
C VAL A 31 4.59 -7.89 -15.23
N GLY A 32 5.70 -7.94 -14.51
CA GLY A 32 6.02 -7.17 -13.31
C GLY A 32 6.09 -8.04 -12.04
N GLY A 33 7.29 -8.14 -11.46
CA GLY A 33 7.60 -8.83 -10.19
C GLY A 33 7.56 -7.90 -8.97
N GLY A 34 6.76 -6.84 -9.02
CA GLY A 34 6.46 -5.98 -7.88
C GLY A 34 5.49 -6.64 -6.89
N LEU A 35 5.15 -5.96 -5.78
CA LEU A 35 4.27 -6.50 -4.71
C LEU A 35 3.02 -7.21 -5.26
N VAL A 36 2.30 -6.57 -6.16
CA VAL A 36 1.02 -7.07 -6.68
C VAL A 36 1.21 -8.25 -7.63
N GLY A 37 2.26 -8.21 -8.49
CA GLY A 37 2.55 -9.29 -9.43
C GLY A 37 3.03 -10.56 -8.74
N VAL A 38 3.92 -10.45 -7.75
CA VAL A 38 4.36 -11.63 -6.96
C VAL A 38 3.25 -12.17 -6.07
N ALA A 39 2.38 -11.30 -5.53
CA ALA A 39 1.19 -11.74 -4.78
C ALA A 39 0.23 -12.54 -5.68
N PHE A 40 0.02 -12.10 -6.93
CA PHE A 40 -0.79 -12.84 -7.88
C PHE A 40 -0.18 -14.21 -8.22
N ALA A 41 1.13 -14.24 -8.50
CA ALA A 41 1.85 -15.50 -8.73
C ALA A 41 1.71 -16.43 -7.51
N ARG A 42 1.94 -15.91 -6.31
CA ARG A 42 1.87 -16.69 -5.07
C ARG A 42 0.47 -17.25 -4.83
N ALA A 43 -0.58 -16.44 -4.96
CA ALA A 43 -1.96 -16.87 -4.79
C ALA A 43 -2.36 -17.95 -5.81
N LEU A 44 -1.96 -17.84 -7.09
CA LEU A 44 -2.15 -18.91 -8.08
C LEU A 44 -1.49 -20.23 -7.66
N ARG A 45 -0.30 -20.17 -7.08
CA ARG A 45 0.45 -21.37 -6.66
C ARG A 45 -0.10 -22.01 -5.39
N MET A 46 -0.71 -21.22 -4.52
CA MET A 46 -1.28 -21.71 -3.26
C MET A 46 -2.68 -22.30 -3.42
N SER A 47 -3.46 -21.86 -4.38
CA SER A 47 -4.81 -22.37 -4.60
C SER A 47 -4.82 -23.79 -5.20
N ALA A 48 -5.58 -24.68 -4.58
CA ALA A 48 -5.75 -26.06 -5.05
C ALA A 48 -6.32 -26.14 -6.49
N LYS A 49 -7.11 -25.14 -6.90
CA LYS A 49 -7.73 -25.10 -8.22
C LYS A 49 -6.77 -24.62 -9.32
N THR A 50 -5.80 -23.77 -8.98
CA THR A 50 -4.94 -23.11 -9.97
C THR A 50 -3.49 -23.55 -9.94
N LYS A 51 -3.04 -24.27 -8.89
CA LYS A 51 -1.63 -24.72 -8.73
C LYS A 51 -1.09 -25.57 -9.87
N HIS A 52 -1.96 -26.18 -10.68
CA HIS A 52 -1.57 -26.97 -11.84
C HIS A 52 -1.23 -26.13 -13.07
N LEU A 53 -1.61 -24.84 -13.06
CA LEU A 53 -1.32 -23.93 -14.17
C LEU A 53 0.17 -23.64 -14.28
N SER A 54 0.66 -23.55 -15.51
CA SER A 54 2.02 -23.07 -15.79
C SER A 54 2.06 -21.54 -15.75
N VAL A 55 2.95 -20.99 -14.90
CA VAL A 55 3.04 -19.55 -14.60
C VAL A 55 4.45 -19.05 -14.93
N ALA A 56 4.55 -17.98 -15.71
CA ALA A 56 5.79 -17.25 -15.95
C ALA A 56 5.70 -15.85 -15.37
N VAL A 57 6.69 -15.43 -14.57
CA VAL A 57 6.80 -14.07 -14.01
C VAL A 57 7.99 -13.35 -14.63
N LEU A 58 7.73 -12.30 -15.38
CA LEU A 58 8.73 -11.49 -16.09
C LEU A 58 8.96 -10.18 -15.32
N ASP A 59 10.21 -9.87 -14.98
CA ASP A 59 10.56 -8.59 -14.33
C ASP A 59 11.84 -8.00 -14.93
N GLY A 60 11.82 -6.70 -15.22
CA GLY A 60 12.98 -5.97 -15.76
C GLY A 60 14.17 -5.84 -14.81
N ASN A 61 13.95 -6.02 -13.50
CA ASN A 61 15.03 -6.00 -12.52
C ASN A 61 15.80 -7.34 -12.52
N PRO A 62 17.10 -7.37 -12.84
CA PRO A 62 17.89 -8.59 -12.81
C PRO A 62 17.97 -9.28 -11.45
N ARG A 63 17.72 -8.51 -10.37
CA ARG A 63 17.74 -8.99 -8.99
C ARG A 63 16.34 -9.26 -8.42
N ALA A 64 15.31 -9.30 -9.27
CA ALA A 64 13.92 -9.43 -8.83
C ALA A 64 13.67 -10.67 -7.94
N PHE A 65 14.33 -11.79 -8.25
CA PHE A 65 14.15 -13.06 -7.54
C PHE A 65 15.46 -13.60 -6.95
N SER A 66 16.41 -12.72 -6.61
CA SER A 66 17.65 -13.11 -5.93
C SER A 66 17.35 -13.46 -4.48
N LYS A 67 17.81 -14.64 -4.02
CA LYS A 67 17.84 -14.93 -2.59
C LYS A 67 18.70 -13.89 -1.88
N ARG A 68 18.25 -13.42 -0.75
CA ARG A 68 19.15 -12.75 0.20
C ARG A 68 20.19 -13.79 0.62
N GLU A 69 21.46 -13.49 0.42
CA GLU A 69 22.49 -14.27 1.07
C GLU A 69 22.14 -14.27 2.56
N LYS A 70 21.88 -15.46 3.11
CA LYS A 70 21.84 -15.64 4.54
C LYS A 70 23.25 -15.34 5.04
N LYS A 71 23.49 -14.11 5.44
CA LYS A 71 24.61 -13.73 6.29
C LYS A 71 24.32 -14.26 7.71
N GLU A 72 24.14 -15.57 7.84
CA GLU A 72 23.59 -16.14 9.07
C GLU A 72 24.63 -16.58 10.10
N GLU A 73 25.93 -16.56 9.80
CA GLU A 73 26.92 -17.02 10.76
C GLU A 73 28.02 -16.01 11.13
N GLU A 74 28.35 -15.07 10.25
CA GLU A 74 29.33 -14.02 10.59
C GLU A 74 28.69 -12.81 11.29
N ASP A 75 27.38 -12.55 11.09
CA ASP A 75 26.69 -11.40 11.69
C ASP A 75 26.22 -11.64 13.14
N LYS A 76 26.24 -12.86 13.67
CA LYS A 76 25.83 -13.08 15.08
C LYS A 76 26.77 -12.45 16.11
N GLN A 77 28.04 -12.22 15.75
CA GLN A 77 28.98 -11.45 16.57
C GLN A 77 28.99 -9.95 16.24
N GLN A 78 28.54 -9.55 15.02
CA GLN A 78 28.43 -8.15 14.59
C GLN A 78 27.02 -7.55 14.78
N GLN A 79 26.01 -8.33 15.19
CA GLN A 79 24.64 -7.83 15.41
C GLN A 79 24.51 -6.80 16.55
N GLN A 80 25.55 -6.63 17.38
CA GLN A 80 25.62 -5.55 18.37
C GLN A 80 25.99 -4.18 17.75
N GLU A 81 26.51 -4.13 16.52
CA GLU A 81 27.01 -2.88 15.92
C GLU A 81 26.31 -2.42 14.65
N ASN A 82 25.35 -3.16 14.09
CA ASN A 82 24.67 -2.74 12.85
C ASN A 82 23.19 -2.43 13.13
N PRO A 83 22.87 -1.18 13.49
CA PRO A 83 21.49 -0.82 13.80
C PRO A 83 20.60 -1.05 12.57
N TYR A 84 19.39 -1.59 12.79
CA TYR A 84 18.36 -1.69 11.79
C TYR A 84 18.19 -0.35 11.04
N LYS A 85 18.21 -0.41 9.70
CA LYS A 85 18.04 0.76 8.81
C LYS A 85 16.63 0.72 8.21
N PRO A 86 15.69 1.51 8.74
CA PRO A 86 14.33 1.51 8.26
C PRO A 86 14.24 2.02 6.82
N LYS A 87 13.37 1.40 6.02
CA LYS A 87 13.12 1.79 4.63
C LYS A 87 12.06 2.86 4.53
N ALA A 88 12.25 3.81 3.61
CA ALA A 88 11.32 4.90 3.40
C ALA A 88 9.99 4.48 2.70
N ARG A 89 9.97 3.30 2.07
CA ARG A 89 8.77 2.80 1.38
C ARG A 89 8.02 1.81 2.26
N VAL A 90 6.90 2.27 2.79
CA VAL A 90 6.00 1.48 3.62
C VAL A 90 4.59 1.45 3.02
N SER A 91 3.78 0.52 3.48
CA SER A 91 2.34 0.46 3.22
C SER A 91 1.58 0.23 4.51
N ALA A 92 0.46 0.92 4.67
CA ALA A 92 -0.51 0.65 5.73
C ALA A 92 -1.46 -0.45 5.23
N LEU A 93 -1.20 -1.69 5.59
CA LEU A 93 -2.03 -2.82 5.20
C LEU A 93 -3.29 -2.87 6.05
N THR A 94 -4.45 -2.98 5.38
CA THR A 94 -5.73 -3.21 6.05
C THR A 94 -5.84 -4.65 6.57
N PRO A 95 -6.72 -4.93 7.55
CA PRO A 95 -6.97 -6.30 8.02
C PRO A 95 -7.32 -7.27 6.89
N GLU A 96 -8.09 -6.83 5.89
CA GLU A 96 -8.43 -7.67 4.73
C GLU A 96 -7.18 -8.02 3.87
N SER A 97 -6.26 -7.06 3.68
CA SER A 97 -5.00 -7.32 2.98
C SER A 97 -4.09 -8.28 3.74
N ILE A 98 -4.10 -8.21 5.06
CA ILE A 98 -3.39 -9.14 5.95
C ILE A 98 -3.99 -10.55 5.85
N ASP A 99 -5.31 -10.66 5.92
CA ASP A 99 -6.03 -11.93 5.73
C ASP A 99 -5.75 -12.56 4.36
N PHE A 100 -5.67 -11.74 3.30
CA PHE A 100 -5.29 -12.19 1.96
C PHE A 100 -3.86 -12.75 1.94
N LEU A 101 -2.88 -12.05 2.51
CA LEU A 101 -1.49 -12.50 2.57
C LEU A 101 -1.35 -13.80 3.38
N GLU A 102 -2.14 -13.95 4.44
CA GLU A 102 -2.11 -15.17 5.28
C GLU A 102 -2.77 -16.36 4.58
N ARG A 103 -4.00 -16.20 4.09
CA ARG A 103 -4.80 -17.32 3.63
C ARG A 103 -4.54 -17.67 2.17
N GLU A 104 -4.48 -16.66 1.30
CA GLU A 104 -4.40 -16.88 -0.14
C GLU A 104 -2.94 -16.93 -0.63
N CYS A 105 -2.00 -16.28 0.09
CA CYS A 105 -0.58 -16.34 -0.24
C CYS A 105 0.22 -17.36 0.59
N GLY A 106 -0.43 -18.17 1.43
CA GLY A 106 0.17 -19.29 2.14
C GLY A 106 1.06 -18.88 3.31
N GLY A 107 0.52 -18.17 4.29
CA GLY A 107 1.19 -17.83 5.55
C GLY A 107 2.23 -16.70 5.42
N VAL A 108 2.14 -15.89 4.37
CA VAL A 108 3.08 -14.76 4.14
C VAL A 108 3.01 -13.76 5.27
N TRP A 109 1.82 -13.49 5.82
CA TRP A 109 1.70 -12.57 6.94
C TRP A 109 2.42 -13.08 8.19
N THR A 110 2.25 -14.36 8.55
CA THR A 110 2.99 -14.99 9.65
C THR A 110 4.51 -14.87 9.49
N GLN A 111 5.03 -14.94 8.27
CA GLN A 111 6.46 -14.72 8.00
C GLN A 111 6.88 -13.28 8.26
N ILE A 112 6.06 -12.30 7.83
CA ILE A 112 6.32 -10.87 8.05
C ILE A 112 6.31 -10.54 9.55
N GLU A 113 5.35 -11.06 10.31
CA GLU A 113 5.27 -10.82 11.76
C GLU A 113 6.53 -11.25 12.53
N LYS A 114 7.17 -12.35 12.11
CA LYS A 114 8.43 -12.81 12.72
C LYS A 114 9.58 -11.83 12.55
N THR A 115 9.53 -10.97 11.55
CA THR A 115 10.59 -9.97 11.30
C THR A 115 10.48 -8.74 12.20
N ASN A 116 9.34 -8.53 12.85
CA ASN A 116 8.98 -7.31 13.59
C ASN A 116 9.20 -6.00 12.80
N LEU A 117 9.05 -6.08 11.48
CA LEU A 117 9.10 -4.92 10.56
C LEU A 117 7.72 -4.27 10.38
N GLY A 118 6.66 -4.87 10.90
CA GLY A 118 5.30 -4.33 10.92
C GLY A 118 4.96 -3.75 12.29
N ASN A 119 4.28 -2.60 12.32
CA ASN A 119 3.72 -2.03 13.53
C ASN A 119 2.21 -1.82 13.39
N GLU A 120 1.45 -2.35 14.35
CA GLU A 120 0.00 -2.23 14.38
C GLU A 120 -0.43 -0.83 14.79
N PHE A 121 -1.50 -0.35 14.16
CA PHE A 121 -2.22 0.84 14.63
C PHE A 121 -3.69 0.52 14.83
N ASP A 122 -4.25 1.01 15.92
CA ASP A 122 -5.63 0.83 16.31
C ASP A 122 -6.46 2.11 16.18
N ALA A 123 -5.79 3.23 15.86
CA ALA A 123 -6.45 4.50 15.59
C ALA A 123 -5.84 5.22 14.38
N VAL A 124 -6.68 6.00 13.69
CA VAL A 124 -6.27 6.98 12.68
C VAL A 124 -6.81 8.33 13.09
N GLN A 125 -5.96 9.33 13.24
CA GLN A 125 -6.35 10.68 13.56
C GLN A 125 -5.96 11.64 12.46
N ALA A 126 -6.94 12.39 11.96
CA ALA A 126 -6.72 13.42 10.96
C ALA A 126 -7.21 14.78 11.46
N TRP A 127 -6.42 15.85 11.22
CA TRP A 127 -6.80 17.21 11.61
C TRP A 127 -6.31 18.27 10.64
N ASP A 128 -6.97 19.41 10.68
CA ASP A 128 -6.69 20.55 9.81
C ASP A 128 -5.68 21.50 10.47
N ALA A 129 -4.66 21.93 9.74
CA ALA A 129 -3.69 22.94 10.22
C ALA A 129 -4.25 24.36 10.19
N ILE A 130 -5.21 24.65 9.32
CA ILE A 130 -5.77 26.00 9.12
C ILE A 130 -7.05 26.19 9.94
N GLY A 131 -7.86 25.15 10.02
CA GLY A 131 -9.10 25.11 10.81
C GLY A 131 -8.92 24.38 12.15
N GLU A 132 -10.03 24.24 12.90
CA GLU A 132 -10.07 23.53 14.20
C GLU A 132 -10.66 22.12 14.07
N GLY A 133 -10.88 21.64 12.82
CA GLY A 133 -11.50 20.35 12.57
C GLY A 133 -10.54 19.20 12.83
N TYR A 134 -11.00 18.17 13.52
CA TYR A 134 -10.33 16.88 13.61
C TYR A 134 -11.33 15.74 13.57
N VAL A 135 -10.85 14.57 13.21
CA VAL A 135 -11.58 13.30 13.28
C VAL A 135 -10.63 12.21 13.74
N ARG A 136 -11.11 11.33 14.62
CA ARG A 136 -10.39 10.17 15.10
C ARG A 136 -11.23 8.93 14.89
N PHE A 137 -10.70 7.97 14.16
CA PHE A 137 -11.26 6.65 13.92
C PHE A 137 -10.54 5.63 14.79
N GLU A 138 -11.28 4.73 15.42
CA GLU A 138 -10.73 3.71 16.31
C GLU A 138 -11.17 2.30 15.90
N ALA A 139 -10.30 1.32 16.06
CA ALA A 139 -10.53 -0.06 15.65
C ALA A 139 -11.79 -0.68 16.30
N LYS A 140 -12.10 -0.28 17.54
CA LYS A 140 -13.31 -0.71 18.25
C LYS A 140 -14.60 -0.33 17.52
N GLU A 141 -14.60 0.73 16.71
CA GLU A 141 -15.77 1.18 15.94
C GLU A 141 -16.07 0.25 14.76
N ALA A 142 -15.05 -0.46 14.26
CA ALA A 142 -15.21 -1.51 13.26
C ALA A 142 -15.34 -2.91 13.88
N ASN A 143 -15.44 -3.03 15.22
CA ASN A 143 -15.36 -4.30 15.95
C ASN A 143 -14.08 -5.09 15.63
N ARG A 144 -12.94 -4.39 15.52
CA ARG A 144 -11.63 -4.95 15.20
C ARG A 144 -10.64 -4.64 16.30
N GLY A 145 -9.60 -5.46 16.45
CA GLY A 145 -8.49 -5.20 17.37
C GLY A 145 -7.51 -4.16 16.83
N ARG A 146 -7.48 -3.97 15.49
CA ARG A 146 -6.59 -3.03 14.80
C ARG A 146 -7.26 -2.48 13.53
N LEU A 147 -6.87 -1.29 13.10
CA LEU A 147 -7.25 -0.71 11.81
C LEU A 147 -6.30 -1.13 10.70
N GLY A 148 -5.08 -1.46 11.03
CA GLY A 148 -4.09 -1.95 10.07
C GLY A 148 -2.71 -2.15 10.68
N VAL A 149 -1.76 -2.43 9.80
CA VAL A 149 -0.34 -2.57 10.12
C VAL A 149 0.47 -1.80 9.11
N VAL A 150 1.36 -0.93 9.58
CA VAL A 150 2.34 -0.29 8.70
C VAL A 150 3.55 -1.20 8.58
N VAL A 151 3.90 -1.57 7.36
CA VAL A 151 4.98 -2.51 7.07
C VAL A 151 5.82 -2.04 5.88
N GLU A 152 7.11 -2.34 5.90
CA GLU A 152 7.99 -2.06 4.76
C GLU A 152 7.56 -2.88 3.52
N ASN A 153 7.51 -2.21 2.38
CA ASN A 153 7.17 -2.86 1.11
C ASN A 153 8.15 -3.98 0.75
N ASP A 154 9.42 -3.80 1.08
CA ASP A 154 10.47 -4.80 0.85
C ASP A 154 10.25 -6.05 1.72
N ALA A 155 9.80 -5.90 2.96
CA ALA A 155 9.49 -7.04 3.83
C ALA A 155 8.35 -7.88 3.26
N THR A 156 7.26 -7.23 2.84
CA THR A 156 6.12 -7.90 2.21
C THR A 156 6.51 -8.57 0.89
N ARG A 157 7.25 -7.86 0.04
CA ARG A 157 7.68 -8.40 -1.25
C ARG A 157 8.61 -9.59 -1.08
N ASN A 158 9.56 -9.50 -0.17
CA ASN A 158 10.53 -10.59 0.07
C ASN A 158 9.82 -11.85 0.56
N ALA A 159 8.92 -11.75 1.55
CA ALA A 159 8.16 -12.89 2.03
C ALA A 159 7.32 -13.57 0.93
N LEU A 160 6.75 -12.79 0.01
CA LEU A 160 6.06 -13.32 -1.16
C LEU A 160 7.03 -14.02 -2.15
N CYS A 161 8.19 -13.41 -2.41
CA CYS A 161 9.19 -13.96 -3.33
C CYS A 161 9.85 -15.22 -2.78
N ASP A 162 10.18 -15.26 -1.48
CA ASP A 162 10.86 -16.41 -0.87
C ASP A 162 10.09 -17.71 -1.12
N GLY A 163 8.77 -17.70 -0.95
CA GLY A 163 7.95 -18.87 -1.23
C GLY A 163 7.88 -19.27 -2.72
N LEU A 164 8.00 -18.30 -3.66
CA LEU A 164 8.08 -18.61 -5.09
C LEU A 164 9.45 -19.15 -5.47
N ILE A 165 10.52 -18.63 -4.89
CA ILE A 165 11.90 -19.08 -5.11
C ILE A 165 12.09 -20.51 -4.58
N GLU A 166 11.59 -20.80 -3.37
CA GLU A 166 11.63 -22.15 -2.81
C GLU A 166 10.90 -23.17 -3.68
N GLU A 167 9.74 -22.80 -4.20
CA GLU A 167 8.98 -23.68 -5.10
C GLU A 167 9.72 -23.89 -6.42
N PHE A 168 10.31 -22.83 -6.99
CA PHE A 168 11.10 -22.87 -8.22
C PHE A 168 12.31 -23.81 -8.06
N GLU A 169 13.06 -23.72 -6.93
CA GLU A 169 14.24 -24.55 -6.65
C GLU A 169 13.89 -26.03 -6.48
N LYS A 170 12.84 -26.33 -5.73
CA LYS A 170 12.34 -27.71 -5.60
C LYS A 170 12.00 -28.33 -6.94
N GLY A 171 11.47 -27.53 -7.88
CA GLY A 171 11.21 -27.95 -9.25
C GLY A 171 12.49 -28.27 -10.04
N GLU A 172 13.61 -27.53 -9.80
CA GLU A 172 14.91 -27.82 -10.43
C GLU A 172 15.53 -29.11 -9.93
N GLU A 173 15.56 -29.31 -8.60
CA GLU A 173 16.12 -30.52 -7.99
C GLU A 173 15.42 -31.80 -8.49
N MET A 174 14.10 -31.79 -8.65
CA MET A 174 13.35 -32.95 -9.17
C MET A 174 13.62 -33.24 -10.66
N GLU A 175 13.99 -32.25 -11.46
CA GLU A 175 14.39 -32.45 -12.87
C GLU A 175 15.80 -33.06 -12.96
N GLU A 176 16.73 -32.70 -12.08
CA GLU A 176 18.11 -33.25 -12.04
C GLU A 176 18.13 -34.71 -11.57
N GLU A 177 17.23 -35.13 -10.68
CA GLU A 177 17.14 -36.50 -10.16
C GLU A 177 16.48 -37.51 -11.11
N GLY A 178 16.02 -37.08 -12.29
CA GLY A 178 15.47 -37.96 -13.32
C GLY A 178 14.16 -38.66 -12.96
N GLN A 179 13.49 -38.21 -11.91
CA GLN A 179 12.14 -38.68 -11.57
C GLN A 179 11.17 -38.23 -12.66
N GLU A 180 10.20 -39.08 -13.02
CA GLU A 180 9.21 -38.83 -14.08
C GLU A 180 8.78 -37.37 -14.12
N ARG A 181 9.08 -36.68 -15.22
CA ARG A 181 8.98 -35.24 -15.45
C ARG A 181 7.61 -34.71 -15.01
N LYS A 182 7.45 -34.35 -13.76
CA LYS A 182 6.44 -33.39 -13.36
C LYS A 182 6.86 -32.07 -14.00
N ARG A 183 6.26 -31.77 -15.14
CA ARG A 183 6.58 -30.58 -15.95
C ARG A 183 6.62 -29.36 -15.03
N ARG A 184 7.78 -28.70 -14.96
CA ARG A 184 7.93 -27.43 -14.22
C ARG A 184 6.76 -26.52 -14.57
N SER A 185 6.11 -25.97 -13.56
CA SER A 185 4.93 -25.13 -13.72
C SER A 185 5.15 -23.68 -13.30
N LEU A 186 6.32 -23.34 -12.73
CA LEU A 186 6.71 -21.97 -12.37
C LEU A 186 8.02 -21.59 -13.03
N PHE A 187 8.03 -20.41 -13.69
CA PHE A 187 9.17 -19.83 -14.38
C PHE A 187 9.38 -18.41 -13.89
N LEU A 188 10.55 -18.11 -13.32
CA LEU A 188 10.94 -16.78 -12.86
C LEU A 188 11.96 -16.20 -13.82
N LEU A 189 11.65 -15.06 -14.46
CA LEU A 189 12.43 -14.42 -15.49
C LEU A 189 12.90 -13.02 -15.05
N PRO A 190 13.93 -12.91 -14.18
CA PRO A 190 14.52 -11.63 -13.85
C PRO A 190 15.29 -11.03 -15.05
N GLY A 191 15.49 -9.71 -15.05
CA GLY A 191 16.19 -9.00 -16.10
C GLY A 191 15.48 -9.04 -17.45
N THR A 192 14.16 -9.21 -17.45
CA THR A 192 13.35 -9.40 -18.65
C THR A 192 12.45 -8.21 -18.91
N SER A 193 12.72 -7.46 -19.97
CA SER A 193 11.94 -6.30 -20.38
C SER A 193 10.96 -6.66 -21.50
N VAL A 194 9.66 -6.46 -21.24
CA VAL A 194 8.62 -6.66 -22.26
C VAL A 194 8.66 -5.50 -23.26
N VAL A 195 8.76 -5.83 -24.55
CA VAL A 195 8.88 -4.87 -25.64
C VAL A 195 7.64 -4.84 -26.55
N GLY A 196 6.71 -5.77 -26.37
CA GLY A 196 5.46 -5.79 -27.11
C GLY A 196 4.54 -6.92 -26.71
N THR A 197 3.29 -6.83 -27.15
CA THR A 197 2.33 -7.92 -27.02
C THR A 197 1.36 -7.91 -28.18
N GLU A 198 0.95 -9.08 -28.62
CA GLU A 198 0.03 -9.24 -29.76
C GLU A 198 -0.94 -10.40 -29.53
N THR A 199 -2.11 -10.30 -30.11
CA THR A 199 -3.11 -11.36 -30.17
C THR A 199 -4.07 -11.12 -31.32
N THR A 200 -4.66 -12.19 -31.85
CA THR A 200 -5.72 -12.14 -32.85
C THR A 200 -7.04 -12.58 -32.24
N GLU A 201 -8.16 -12.32 -32.91
CA GLU A 201 -9.51 -12.68 -32.42
C GLU A 201 -9.67 -14.18 -32.24
N SER A 202 -9.10 -14.98 -33.14
CA SER A 202 -9.19 -16.45 -33.13
C SER A 202 -8.11 -17.13 -32.28
N SER A 203 -7.10 -16.39 -31.79
CA SER A 203 -6.01 -16.99 -31.03
C SER A 203 -6.43 -17.39 -29.61
N PRO A 204 -6.20 -18.65 -29.18
CA PRO A 204 -6.36 -19.07 -27.80
C PRO A 204 -5.22 -18.53 -26.89
N PHE A 205 -4.28 -17.78 -27.43
CA PHE A 205 -3.13 -17.23 -26.72
C PHE A 205 -2.93 -15.73 -27.03
N ARG A 206 -2.30 -15.05 -26.08
CA ARG A 206 -1.67 -13.74 -26.27
C ARG A 206 -0.17 -13.93 -26.24
N VAL A 207 0.54 -13.37 -27.20
CA VAL A 207 2.01 -13.42 -27.30
C VAL A 207 2.59 -12.22 -26.57
N VAL A 208 3.57 -12.46 -25.70
CA VAL A 208 4.40 -11.43 -25.06
C VAL A 208 5.78 -11.48 -25.68
N LYS A 209 6.24 -10.35 -26.24
CA LYS A 209 7.59 -10.18 -26.80
C LYS A 209 8.48 -9.53 -25.75
N TYR A 210 9.64 -10.10 -25.50
CA TYR A 210 10.54 -9.62 -24.45
C TYR A 210 12.00 -9.72 -24.86
N LYS A 211 12.85 -8.91 -24.22
CA LYS A 211 14.30 -8.97 -24.28
C LYS A 211 14.83 -9.35 -22.91
N SER A 212 15.91 -10.13 -22.86
CA SER A 212 16.58 -10.52 -21.62
C SER A 212 17.94 -9.86 -21.54
N SER A 213 18.22 -9.17 -20.41
CA SER A 213 19.55 -8.58 -20.15
C SER A 213 20.60 -9.61 -19.76
N THR A 214 20.22 -10.90 -19.59
CA THR A 214 21.11 -12.01 -19.26
C THR A 214 21.55 -12.77 -20.52
N GLY A 215 21.75 -12.10 -21.65
CA GLY A 215 22.28 -12.69 -22.89
C GLY A 215 23.74 -13.05 -22.76
N ASN A 216 24.16 -14.17 -23.37
CA ASN A 216 25.51 -14.67 -23.43
C ASN A 216 26.52 -13.59 -23.82
N TYR A 217 27.57 -13.44 -23.03
CA TYR A 217 28.79 -12.75 -23.45
C TYR A 217 29.39 -13.55 -24.61
N ALA A 218 29.05 -13.16 -25.81
CA ALA A 218 29.78 -13.66 -27.00
C ALA A 218 31.19 -13.05 -26.97
N ASN A 219 32.19 -13.86 -27.08
CA ASN A 219 33.57 -13.46 -27.15
C ASN A 219 33.82 -12.51 -28.33
N GLY A 220 34.30 -11.28 -28.04
CA GLY A 220 34.93 -10.39 -29.01
C GLY A 220 33.97 -9.40 -29.68
N ASP A 221 34.32 -8.16 -29.64
CA ASP A 221 34.02 -6.97 -30.49
C ASP A 221 32.81 -6.98 -31.48
N GLY A 222 31.68 -7.55 -31.07
CA GLY A 222 30.46 -7.58 -31.88
C GLY A 222 29.34 -6.74 -31.24
N GLU A 223 28.65 -5.94 -32.04
CA GLU A 223 27.39 -5.29 -31.70
C GLU A 223 26.42 -6.33 -31.13
N TYR A 224 25.90 -6.08 -29.94
CA TYR A 224 24.94 -6.95 -29.28
C TYR A 224 23.58 -6.81 -29.93
N GLU A 225 23.17 -7.71 -30.80
CA GLU A 225 21.76 -7.86 -31.16
C GLU A 225 21.04 -8.50 -29.97
N GLU A 226 20.30 -7.68 -29.22
CA GLU A 226 19.40 -8.16 -28.18
C GLU A 226 18.26 -8.97 -28.85
N GLU A 227 18.35 -10.29 -28.80
CA GLU A 227 17.35 -11.19 -29.36
C GLU A 227 15.98 -10.98 -28.72
N VAL A 228 14.95 -10.69 -29.52
CA VAL A 228 13.56 -10.61 -29.08
C VAL A 228 13.00 -12.03 -29.01
N LYS A 229 12.74 -12.47 -27.78
CA LYS A 229 12.09 -13.76 -27.47
C LYS A 229 10.59 -13.59 -27.32
N THR A 230 9.86 -14.69 -27.41
CA THR A 230 8.39 -14.69 -27.27
C THR A 230 7.93 -15.79 -26.33
N ILE A 231 6.85 -15.48 -25.59
CA ILE A 231 6.10 -16.45 -24.79
C ILE A 231 4.60 -16.27 -25.08
N SER A 232 3.91 -17.38 -25.34
CA SER A 232 2.47 -17.39 -25.58
C SER A 232 1.73 -17.78 -24.30
N ALA A 233 0.74 -16.99 -23.87
CA ALA A 233 -0.02 -17.25 -22.64
C ALA A 233 -1.52 -17.25 -22.91
N ARG A 234 -2.26 -18.16 -22.24
CA ARG A 234 -3.74 -18.14 -22.25
C ARG A 234 -4.27 -16.88 -21.60
N LEU A 235 -3.59 -16.43 -20.51
CA LEU A 235 -3.88 -15.18 -19.81
C LEU A 235 -2.58 -14.40 -19.57
N VAL A 236 -2.57 -13.12 -19.94
CA VAL A 236 -1.49 -12.18 -19.59
C VAL A 236 -1.96 -11.24 -18.49
N VAL A 237 -1.16 -11.07 -17.45
CA VAL A 237 -1.44 -10.17 -16.31
C VAL A 237 -0.44 -9.03 -16.31
N GLY A 238 -0.91 -7.80 -16.56
CA GLY A 238 -0.09 -6.60 -16.45
C GLY A 238 -0.05 -6.09 -15.02
N ALA A 239 1.10 -6.23 -14.37
CA ALA A 239 1.41 -5.76 -13.01
C ALA A 239 2.69 -4.92 -12.99
N ASP A 240 3.00 -4.26 -14.11
CA ASP A 240 4.23 -3.54 -14.42
C ASP A 240 4.28 -2.11 -13.87
N GLY A 241 3.39 -1.79 -12.93
CA GLY A 241 3.38 -0.57 -12.15
C GLY A 241 2.88 0.68 -12.89
N PRO A 242 3.06 1.89 -12.29
CA PRO A 242 2.43 3.13 -12.74
C PRO A 242 2.91 3.58 -14.13
N ASN A 243 4.14 3.26 -14.47
CA ASN A 243 4.78 3.60 -15.75
C ASN A 243 4.91 2.40 -16.70
N GLY A 244 4.26 1.29 -16.36
CA GLY A 244 4.29 0.05 -17.11
C GLY A 244 3.83 0.20 -18.56
N ALA A 245 4.40 -0.63 -19.43
CA ALA A 245 4.16 -0.58 -20.86
C ALA A 245 2.97 -1.43 -21.32
N MET A 246 2.49 -2.37 -20.47
CA MET A 246 1.47 -3.35 -20.86
C MET A 246 0.19 -2.71 -21.38
N LYS A 247 -0.33 -1.68 -20.67
CA LYS A 247 -1.52 -0.96 -21.15
C LYS A 247 -1.29 -0.25 -22.49
N ARG A 248 -0.10 0.31 -22.72
CA ARG A 248 0.25 0.95 -24.00
C ARG A 248 0.32 -0.09 -25.13
N PHE A 249 0.97 -1.23 -24.91
CA PHE A 249 1.05 -2.31 -25.88
C PHE A 249 -0.32 -2.92 -26.21
N ALA A 250 -1.27 -2.87 -25.26
CA ALA A 250 -2.63 -3.30 -25.51
C ALA A 250 -3.54 -2.21 -26.09
N GLY A 251 -3.04 -1.00 -26.34
CA GLY A 251 -3.85 0.12 -26.84
C GLY A 251 -4.82 0.69 -25.81
N VAL A 252 -4.63 0.39 -24.52
CA VAL A 252 -5.50 0.87 -23.43
C VAL A 252 -5.13 2.30 -23.06
N ARG A 253 -6.06 3.23 -23.27
CA ARG A 253 -5.90 4.64 -22.84
C ARG A 253 -5.98 4.75 -21.33
N SER A 254 -5.25 5.73 -20.76
CA SER A 254 -5.36 6.11 -19.35
C SER A 254 -6.05 7.46 -19.23
N PHE A 255 -6.88 7.61 -18.22
CA PHE A 255 -7.52 8.86 -17.81
C PHE A 255 -6.97 9.31 -16.47
N GLY A 256 -6.97 10.61 -16.23
CA GLY A 256 -6.51 11.20 -14.98
C GLY A 256 -5.72 12.47 -15.21
N TYR A 257 -5.04 12.91 -14.17
CA TYR A 257 -4.29 14.16 -14.18
C TYR A 257 -3.17 14.14 -13.13
N ASP A 258 -2.25 15.09 -13.25
CA ASP A 258 -1.21 15.33 -12.27
C ASP A 258 -1.75 16.28 -11.20
N TYR A 259 -1.57 15.93 -9.92
CA TYR A 259 -1.97 16.82 -8.83
C TYR A 259 -1.06 18.04 -8.68
N ASN A 260 0.01 18.10 -9.46
CA ASN A 260 1.09 19.08 -9.31
C ASN A 260 1.65 19.10 -7.88
N GLN A 261 1.76 17.91 -7.32
CA GLN A 261 2.34 17.64 -6.00
C GLN A 261 3.34 16.49 -6.08
N LYS A 262 4.27 16.47 -5.11
CA LYS A 262 5.14 15.32 -4.82
C LYS A 262 4.91 14.87 -3.40
N ALA A 263 5.03 13.57 -3.13
CA ALA A 263 5.13 13.05 -1.76
C ALA A 263 6.59 12.85 -1.40
N VAL A 264 7.04 13.52 -0.35
CA VAL A 264 8.34 13.29 0.30
C VAL A 264 8.15 12.15 1.30
N CYS A 265 9.00 11.13 1.20
CA CYS A 265 9.06 10.02 2.16
C CYS A 265 10.39 10.04 2.89
N GLY A 266 10.35 9.74 4.18
CA GLY A 266 11.51 9.60 5.06
C GLY A 266 11.12 8.90 6.34
N THR A 267 12.09 8.51 7.15
CA THR A 267 11.84 7.87 8.45
C THR A 267 12.45 8.71 9.56
N VAL A 268 11.71 8.85 10.65
CA VAL A 268 12.10 9.63 11.84
C VAL A 268 12.04 8.78 13.10
N GLU A 269 12.76 9.21 14.13
CA GLU A 269 12.73 8.69 15.49
C GLU A 269 11.75 9.51 16.34
N LEU A 270 11.00 8.83 17.19
CA LEU A 270 10.00 9.42 18.09
C LEU A 270 10.46 9.35 19.55
N ASP A 271 9.99 10.28 20.37
CA ASP A 271 10.22 10.31 21.82
C ASP A 271 9.35 9.30 22.61
N GLY A 272 8.37 8.67 21.96
CA GLY A 272 7.50 7.69 22.60
C GLY A 272 6.73 6.82 21.60
N PRO A 273 6.23 5.65 22.07
CA PRO A 273 5.47 4.74 21.22
C PRO A 273 4.05 5.30 20.95
N THR A 274 3.54 4.96 19.77
CA THR A 274 2.14 5.23 19.43
C THR A 274 1.54 4.08 18.63
N LYS A 275 0.23 3.88 18.81
CA LYS A 275 -0.62 3.01 17.98
C LYS A 275 -1.58 3.81 17.10
N THR A 276 -1.34 5.09 16.96
CA THR A 276 -2.14 5.98 16.13
C THR A 276 -1.36 6.36 14.87
N ALA A 277 -1.99 6.18 13.72
CA ALA A 277 -1.53 6.77 12.48
C ALA A 277 -2.07 8.21 12.40
N PHE A 278 -1.17 9.18 12.33
CA PHE A 278 -1.52 10.60 12.33
C PHE A 278 -1.46 11.18 10.94
N GLN A 279 -2.41 12.08 10.61
CA GLN A 279 -2.43 12.82 9.36
C GLN A 279 -2.85 14.26 9.59
N ARG A 280 -1.98 15.21 9.27
CA ARG A 280 -2.29 16.64 9.34
C ARG A 280 -2.47 17.22 7.96
N PHE A 281 -3.57 17.93 7.73
CA PHE A 281 -3.82 18.62 6.46
C PHE A 281 -3.21 20.02 6.52
N LEU A 282 -2.06 20.20 5.88
CA LEU A 282 -1.37 21.47 5.74
C LEU A 282 -1.88 22.24 4.50
N LYS A 283 -1.46 23.48 4.35
CA LYS A 283 -1.87 24.37 3.24
C LYS A 283 -1.57 23.77 1.85
N ASN A 284 -0.41 23.12 1.70
CA ASN A 284 0.06 22.60 0.41
C ASN A 284 -0.18 21.10 0.22
N GLY A 285 -0.79 20.45 1.18
CA GLY A 285 -1.09 19.01 1.16
C GLY A 285 -0.88 18.35 2.52
N PRO A 286 -1.31 17.11 2.70
CA PRO A 286 -1.22 16.41 3.98
C PRO A 286 0.20 15.92 4.27
N ILE A 287 0.53 15.89 5.56
CA ILE A 287 1.63 15.11 6.13
C ILE A 287 1.05 13.98 6.97
N ALA A 288 1.56 12.77 6.77
CA ALA A 288 1.21 11.60 7.58
C ALA A 288 2.43 11.12 8.37
N LEU A 289 2.20 10.72 9.63
CA LEU A 289 3.16 10.06 10.49
C LEU A 289 2.61 8.66 10.77
N LEU A 290 3.33 7.65 10.27
CA LEU A 290 2.91 6.26 10.28
C LEU A 290 3.87 5.45 11.17
N PRO A 291 3.44 4.91 12.33
CA PRO A 291 4.31 4.12 13.20
C PRO A 291 4.79 2.86 12.48
N ILE A 292 6.10 2.56 12.53
CA ILE A 292 6.71 1.38 11.91
C ILE A 292 7.43 0.52 12.94
N GLY A 293 7.69 -0.76 12.61
CA GLY A 293 8.46 -1.67 13.45
C GLY A 293 9.94 -1.30 13.49
N ASN A 294 10.64 -1.82 14.48
CA ASN A 294 12.06 -1.56 14.71
C ASN A 294 12.98 -2.74 14.32
N GLY A 295 12.45 -3.76 13.64
CA GLY A 295 13.21 -4.90 13.12
C GLY A 295 13.72 -5.90 14.17
N LYS A 296 13.31 -5.78 15.45
CA LYS A 296 13.71 -6.72 16.49
C LYS A 296 12.89 -8.01 16.43
N SER A 297 13.56 -9.14 16.56
CA SER A 297 12.89 -10.42 16.73
C SER A 297 12.20 -10.50 18.10
N LYS A 298 10.91 -10.88 18.12
CA LYS A 298 10.12 -11.13 19.34
C LYS A 298 10.65 -12.30 20.21
N THR A 299 11.71 -12.98 19.74
CA THR A 299 12.27 -14.16 20.44
C THR A 299 13.25 -13.83 21.56
N SER A 300 13.62 -12.57 21.75
CA SER A 300 14.54 -12.15 22.82
C SER A 300 13.77 -11.72 24.07
N ASN A 301 13.49 -12.66 24.96
CA ASN A 301 12.72 -12.45 26.20
C ASN A 301 13.42 -11.61 27.30
N ASN A 302 14.63 -11.07 27.05
CA ASN A 302 15.47 -10.48 28.11
C ASN A 302 16.05 -9.09 27.80
N ILE A 303 15.51 -8.35 26.82
CA ILE A 303 16.03 -7.02 26.49
C ILE A 303 14.97 -5.95 26.79
N ASP A 304 15.34 -4.97 27.60
CA ASP A 304 14.52 -3.81 27.91
C ASP A 304 14.15 -3.05 26.62
N ASP A 305 12.87 -3.04 26.26
CA ASP A 305 12.36 -2.40 25.05
C ASP A 305 12.60 -0.87 25.04
N SER A 306 12.90 -0.27 26.20
CA SER A 306 13.18 1.16 26.34
C SER A 306 14.52 1.62 25.68
N GLN A 307 15.41 0.68 25.34
CA GLN A 307 16.73 0.99 24.77
C GLN A 307 16.77 1.15 23.25
N PHE A 308 15.63 0.99 22.56
CA PHE A 308 15.64 0.97 21.10
C PHE A 308 14.82 2.10 20.49
N PRO A 309 15.30 2.68 19.38
CA PRO A 309 14.59 3.74 18.69
C PRO A 309 13.16 3.32 18.29
N ILE A 310 12.24 4.22 18.47
CA ILE A 310 10.86 4.10 18.00
C ILE A 310 10.77 4.90 16.70
N TYR A 311 10.36 4.22 15.62
CA TYR A 311 10.37 4.82 14.30
C TYR A 311 8.96 5.13 13.79
N ALA A 312 8.87 6.20 13.01
CA ALA A 312 7.72 6.46 12.16
C ALA A 312 8.16 6.83 10.74
N ASN A 313 7.38 6.40 9.76
CA ASN A 313 7.56 6.82 8.38
C ASN A 313 6.73 8.08 8.12
N ILE A 314 7.32 9.03 7.42
CA ILE A 314 6.69 10.28 7.00
C ILE A 314 6.30 10.16 5.53
N VAL A 315 5.07 10.55 5.21
CA VAL A 315 4.58 10.75 3.85
C VAL A 315 4.01 12.16 3.76
N TRP A 316 4.77 13.07 3.17
CA TRP A 316 4.42 14.49 3.11
C TRP A 316 4.13 14.94 1.68
N SER A 317 2.85 15.13 1.36
CA SER A 317 2.41 15.66 0.08
C SER A 317 2.53 17.17 0.07
N THR A 318 3.27 17.72 -0.91
CA THR A 318 3.49 19.16 -1.03
C THR A 318 3.78 19.56 -2.48
N THR A 319 4.02 20.86 -2.74
CA THR A 319 4.36 21.33 -4.09
C THR A 319 5.71 20.76 -4.54
N PRO A 320 5.97 20.65 -5.87
CA PRO A 320 7.23 20.11 -6.38
C PRO A 320 8.45 20.86 -5.86
N LYS A 321 8.40 22.20 -5.81
CA LYS A 321 9.50 23.06 -5.30
C LYS A 321 9.77 22.80 -3.82
N GLU A 322 8.73 22.72 -3.01
CA GLU A 322 8.84 22.47 -1.58
C GLU A 322 9.34 21.04 -1.30
N ALA A 323 8.90 20.06 -2.07
CA ALA A 323 9.39 18.69 -1.97
C ALA A 323 10.91 18.61 -2.25
N GLU A 324 11.41 19.35 -3.23
CA GLU A 324 12.84 19.45 -3.53
C GLU A 324 13.62 20.08 -2.36
N ARG A 325 13.09 21.19 -1.78
CA ARG A 325 13.67 21.83 -0.60
C ARG A 325 13.75 20.86 0.58
N ILE A 326 12.62 20.22 0.93
CA ILE A 326 12.53 19.31 2.09
C ILE A 326 13.45 18.10 1.89
N THR A 327 13.54 17.56 0.69
CA THR A 327 14.39 16.39 0.40
C THR A 327 15.88 16.73 0.54
N ALA A 328 16.28 17.98 0.30
CA ALA A 328 17.64 18.45 0.36
C ALA A 328 18.09 18.91 1.77
N LEU A 329 17.21 18.96 2.77
CA LEU A 329 17.54 19.35 4.14
C LEU A 329 18.57 18.41 4.77
N SER A 330 19.33 18.89 5.74
CA SER A 330 20.10 18.03 6.64
C SER A 330 19.17 17.10 7.44
N ASP A 331 19.72 16.10 8.10
CA ASP A 331 18.91 15.18 8.90
C ASP A 331 18.26 15.89 10.10
N ASP A 332 19.01 16.80 10.75
CA ASP A 332 18.51 17.57 11.89
C ASP A 332 17.43 18.58 11.44
N ASP A 333 17.67 19.29 10.34
CA ASP A 333 16.70 20.25 9.80
C ASP A 333 15.43 19.54 9.33
N PHE A 334 15.55 18.34 8.74
CA PHE A 334 14.40 17.55 8.33
C PHE A 334 13.56 17.09 9.53
N ALA A 335 14.19 16.60 10.59
CA ALA A 335 13.50 16.22 11.82
C ALA A 335 12.76 17.40 12.44
N SER A 336 13.42 18.57 12.53
CA SER A 336 12.82 19.81 13.00
C SER A 336 11.65 20.26 12.16
N GLU A 337 11.80 20.27 10.83
CA GLU A 337 10.75 20.67 9.88
C GLU A 337 9.52 19.74 9.97
N VAL A 338 9.74 18.42 10.09
CA VAL A 338 8.65 17.44 10.27
C VAL A 338 7.96 17.67 11.61
N ASN A 339 8.72 17.92 12.69
CA ASN A 339 8.16 18.20 14.00
C ASN A 339 7.27 19.45 13.97
N ASP A 340 7.73 20.51 13.35
CA ASP A 340 6.96 21.75 13.16
C ASP A 340 5.71 21.52 12.31
N ALA A 341 5.83 20.73 11.24
CA ALA A 341 4.70 20.39 10.39
C ALA A 341 3.64 19.57 11.11
N ILE A 342 4.01 18.66 12.00
CA ILE A 342 3.10 17.81 12.77
C ILE A 342 2.48 18.56 13.94
N HIS A 343 3.27 19.31 14.74
CA HIS A 343 2.80 19.98 15.95
C HIS A 343 2.35 21.42 15.71
N GLY A 344 2.79 22.04 14.63
CA GLY A 344 2.51 23.44 14.30
C GLY A 344 3.48 24.37 14.99
N GLY A 345 4.71 24.42 14.54
CA GLY A 345 5.68 25.46 14.91
C GLY A 345 5.22 26.86 14.48
N GLY A 346 5.58 27.89 15.22
CA GLY A 346 5.30 29.28 14.90
C GLY A 346 3.80 29.63 14.84
N GLU A 347 3.29 30.03 13.67
CA GLU A 347 1.89 30.45 13.46
C GLU A 347 0.84 29.36 13.73
N TYR A 348 1.24 28.08 13.79
CA TYR A 348 0.32 26.94 13.86
C TYR A 348 0.41 26.14 15.17
N ASN A 349 0.95 26.72 16.26
CA ASN A 349 1.07 26.03 17.54
C ASN A 349 -0.31 25.65 18.12
N TYR A 350 -0.61 24.34 18.19
CA TYR A 350 -1.86 23.79 18.71
C TYR A 350 -2.12 24.21 20.16
N GLN A 351 -1.10 24.29 21.00
CA GLN A 351 -1.25 24.67 22.41
C GLN A 351 -1.65 26.16 22.56
N LEU A 352 -1.10 27.03 21.73
CA LEU A 352 -1.53 28.43 21.65
C LEU A 352 -2.97 28.55 21.14
N ARG A 353 -3.40 27.70 20.19
CA ARG A 353 -4.78 27.64 19.73
C ARG A 353 -5.74 27.15 20.81
N LYS A 354 -5.35 26.13 21.60
CA LYS A 354 -6.14 25.64 22.73
C LYS A 354 -6.32 26.73 23.78
N GLN A 355 -5.33 27.57 23.99
CA GLN A 355 -5.37 28.72 24.88
C GLN A 355 -6.18 29.86 24.24
N GLN A 356 -5.99 30.19 22.98
CA GLN A 356 -6.80 31.18 22.23
C GLN A 356 -8.26 30.76 22.13
N VAL A 357 -8.59 29.48 22.00
CA VAL A 357 -9.96 28.97 22.05
C VAL A 357 -10.56 29.11 23.48
N ARG A 358 -9.76 28.95 24.53
CA ARG A 358 -10.19 29.29 25.92
C ARG A 358 -10.40 30.78 26.07
N ASP A 359 -9.51 31.61 25.55
CA ASP A 359 -9.52 33.05 25.70
C ASP A 359 -10.54 33.73 24.75
N SER A 360 -10.77 33.17 23.56
CA SER A 360 -11.83 33.62 22.64
C SER A 360 -13.23 33.26 23.14
N LYS A 361 -13.35 32.31 24.09
CA LYS A 361 -14.59 32.12 24.85
C LYS A 361 -14.94 33.35 25.71
N ILE A 362 -13.95 34.18 25.97
CA ILE A 362 -14.13 35.40 26.80
C ILE A 362 -14.35 36.64 25.93
N ILE A 363 -13.80 36.72 24.69
CA ILE A 363 -13.73 38.00 23.96
C ILE A 363 -14.69 38.14 22.77
N ASN A 364 -15.08 37.09 22.03
CA ASN A 364 -15.95 37.21 20.86
C ASN A 364 -16.96 36.08 20.71
N GLY A 365 -17.96 36.06 21.55
CA GLY A 365 -18.97 35.01 21.63
C GLY A 365 -20.11 35.05 20.62
N GLY A 366 -20.02 35.76 19.49
CA GLY A 366 -21.24 36.02 18.75
C GLY A 366 -21.44 35.20 17.47
N PHE A 367 -20.60 35.34 16.48
CA PHE A 367 -21.02 34.97 15.14
C PHE A 367 -20.48 33.62 14.62
N VAL A 368 -19.21 33.32 14.80
CA VAL A 368 -18.61 32.09 14.24
C VAL A 368 -19.00 30.84 15.05
N LYS A 369 -19.14 30.98 16.36
CA LYS A 369 -19.65 29.92 17.24
C LYS A 369 -21.13 29.65 16.99
N SER A 370 -21.92 30.69 16.81
CA SER A 370 -23.35 30.54 16.51
C SER A 370 -23.57 29.85 15.16
N PHE A 371 -22.75 30.12 14.13
CA PHE A 371 -22.94 29.52 12.81
C PHE A 371 -22.44 28.06 12.75
N SER A 372 -21.26 27.71 13.33
CA SER A 372 -20.78 26.34 13.35
C SER A 372 -21.59 25.44 14.30
N MET A 373 -21.93 25.93 15.46
CA MET A 373 -22.83 25.28 16.39
C MET A 373 -24.27 25.28 15.88
N PHE A 374 -24.71 26.35 15.22
CA PHE A 374 -26.03 26.45 14.59
C PHE A 374 -26.19 25.50 13.41
N VAL A 375 -25.18 25.30 12.54
CA VAL A 375 -25.28 24.33 11.42
C VAL A 375 -25.15 22.89 11.93
N ALA A 376 -24.23 22.58 12.84
CA ALA A 376 -24.14 21.25 13.45
C ALA A 376 -25.31 20.98 14.41
N GLU A 377 -25.70 21.96 15.23
CA GLU A 377 -26.89 21.87 16.07
C GLU A 377 -28.19 22.04 15.27
N SER A 378 -28.24 22.83 14.19
CA SER A 378 -29.44 22.95 13.37
C SER A 378 -29.67 21.69 12.55
N PHE A 379 -28.62 21.12 11.94
CA PHE A 379 -28.74 19.82 11.26
C PHE A 379 -29.02 18.68 12.24
N ALA A 380 -28.36 18.68 13.40
CA ALA A 380 -28.68 17.74 14.48
C ALA A 380 -30.03 18.06 15.14
N LYS A 381 -30.42 19.35 15.28
CA LYS A 381 -31.73 19.76 15.77
C LYS A 381 -32.84 19.54 14.76
N ASP A 382 -32.62 19.73 13.48
CA ASP A 382 -33.63 19.47 12.45
C ASP A 382 -33.83 17.96 12.27
N LEU A 383 -32.75 17.15 12.30
CA LEU A 383 -32.84 15.69 12.38
C LEU A 383 -33.44 15.24 13.74
N PHE A 384 -33.14 15.94 14.80
CA PHE A 384 -33.64 15.72 16.16
C PHE A 384 -35.12 16.14 16.27
N SER A 385 -35.51 17.30 15.76
CA SER A 385 -36.89 17.79 15.70
C SER A 385 -37.73 16.86 14.85
N PHE A 386 -37.25 16.46 13.69
CA PHE A 386 -37.91 15.49 12.81
C PHE A 386 -38.05 14.11 13.48
N ALA A 387 -37.00 13.63 14.17
CA ALA A 387 -37.06 12.37 14.90
C ALA A 387 -37.97 12.47 16.16
N VAL A 388 -37.91 13.59 16.88
CA VAL A 388 -38.74 13.85 18.08
C VAL A 388 -40.18 14.09 17.68
N ASP A 389 -40.47 14.89 16.66
CA ASP A 389 -41.84 15.15 16.19
C ASP A 389 -42.48 13.90 15.59
N THR A 390 -41.66 13.02 14.99
CA THR A 390 -42.15 11.75 14.40
C THR A 390 -42.35 10.67 15.48
N LEU A 391 -41.57 10.69 16.59
CA LEU A 391 -41.53 9.63 17.59
C LEU A 391 -42.11 10.04 18.95
N ALA A 392 -42.32 11.33 19.22
CA ALA A 392 -42.64 11.87 20.55
C ALA A 392 -44.15 11.86 20.92
N LYS A 393 -44.92 10.89 20.45
CA LYS A 393 -46.26 10.65 21.01
C LYS A 393 -46.25 9.91 22.34
N ASN A 394 -45.06 9.62 22.93
CA ASN A 394 -44.97 8.84 24.17
C ASN A 394 -43.72 9.21 25.00
N LYS A 395 -43.93 9.72 26.24
CA LYS A 395 -42.87 10.14 27.18
C LYS A 395 -41.79 9.09 27.47
N LYS A 396 -42.14 7.81 27.37
CA LYS A 396 -41.18 6.69 27.51
C LYS A 396 -40.25 6.52 26.29
N MET A 397 -40.66 7.04 25.14
CA MET A 397 -39.88 7.04 23.90
C MET A 397 -38.92 8.23 23.86
N GLU A 398 -39.27 9.37 24.48
CA GLU A 398 -38.42 10.56 24.58
C GLU A 398 -37.14 10.30 25.38
N SER A 399 -37.23 9.58 26.51
CA SER A 399 -36.04 9.18 27.28
C SER A 399 -35.11 8.26 26.52
N LYS A 400 -35.68 7.31 25.77
CA LYS A 400 -34.95 6.35 24.97
C LYS A 400 -34.30 6.99 23.72
N VAL A 401 -34.97 7.98 23.12
CA VAL A 401 -34.43 8.79 22.02
C VAL A 401 -33.30 9.68 22.55
N ARG A 402 -33.44 10.25 23.73
CA ARG A 402 -32.40 11.07 24.39
C ARG A 402 -31.17 10.23 24.74
N GLU A 403 -31.35 9.02 25.24
CA GLU A 403 -30.28 8.06 25.52
C GLU A 403 -29.55 7.63 24.24
N ILE A 404 -30.31 7.32 23.17
CA ILE A 404 -29.75 7.00 21.84
C ILE A 404 -28.97 8.18 21.28
N LEU A 405 -29.44 9.41 21.44
CA LEU A 405 -28.74 10.61 20.97
C LEU A 405 -27.47 10.89 21.76
N GLN A 406 -27.50 10.73 23.11
CA GLN A 406 -26.31 10.86 23.94
C GLN A 406 -25.26 9.81 23.62
N SER A 407 -25.67 8.57 23.28
CA SER A 407 -24.77 7.52 22.81
C SER A 407 -24.29 7.73 21.38
N THR A 408 -25.07 8.43 20.55
CA THR A 408 -24.78 8.71 19.14
C THR A 408 -23.83 9.90 18.97
N LEU A 409 -23.93 10.90 19.86
CA LEU A 409 -23.09 12.10 19.86
C LEU A 409 -21.90 11.92 20.83
N LYS A 410 -21.02 10.97 20.53
CA LYS A 410 -19.80 10.72 21.29
C LYS A 410 -18.58 11.05 20.47
N GLU A 411 -17.85 12.08 20.84
CA GLU A 411 -16.57 12.42 20.22
C GLU A 411 -15.44 11.50 20.72
N ASN A 412 -14.55 11.11 19.82
CA ASN A 412 -13.27 10.55 20.21
C ASN A 412 -12.31 11.69 20.57
N GLU A 413 -11.55 11.51 21.65
CA GLU A 413 -10.62 12.52 22.14
C GLU A 413 -9.43 12.68 21.20
N PHE A 414 -8.92 13.93 21.09
CA PHE A 414 -7.72 14.22 20.33
C PHE A 414 -6.49 13.72 21.07
N GLU A 415 -5.67 12.89 20.40
CA GLU A 415 -4.38 12.44 20.88
C GLU A 415 -3.26 13.34 20.32
N SER A 416 -2.35 13.78 21.20
CA SER A 416 -1.19 14.55 20.77
C SER A 416 -0.17 13.60 20.13
N PRO A 417 0.30 13.85 18.90
CA PRO A 417 1.37 13.04 18.31
C PRO A 417 2.62 13.07 19.19
N PRO A 418 3.44 12.00 19.20
CA PRO A 418 4.77 12.03 19.82
C PRO A 418 5.69 13.04 19.11
N ASN A 419 6.70 13.55 19.83
CA ASN A 419 7.69 14.44 19.21
C ASN A 419 8.67 13.67 18.33
N ILE A 420 9.10 14.32 17.26
CA ILE A 420 10.18 13.84 16.42
C ILE A 420 11.51 14.32 17.04
N ILE A 421 12.39 13.38 17.39
CA ILE A 421 13.67 13.69 18.05
C ILE A 421 14.85 13.63 17.10
N ALA A 422 14.77 12.85 16.02
CA ALA A 422 15.82 12.72 15.02
C ALA A 422 15.30 12.17 13.70
N THR A 423 16.08 12.29 12.64
CA THR A 423 15.94 11.47 11.44
C THR A 423 16.56 10.10 11.67
N ALA A 424 15.90 9.03 11.24
CA ALA A 424 16.43 7.67 11.42
C ALA A 424 17.75 7.48 10.66
N LYS A 425 18.80 7.03 11.35
CA LYS A 425 20.15 6.86 10.78
C LYS A 425 20.17 5.93 9.58
N GLY A 426 20.70 6.42 8.47
CA GLY A 426 20.80 5.66 7.22
C GLY A 426 19.47 5.41 6.50
N SER A 427 18.41 6.09 6.91
CA SER A 427 17.17 6.14 6.14
C SER A 427 17.34 7.03 4.92
N GLU A 428 16.90 6.51 3.76
CA GLU A 428 16.89 7.30 2.54
C GLU A 428 15.66 8.21 2.52
N ARG A 429 15.82 9.45 2.07
CA ARG A 429 14.72 10.35 1.74
C ARG A 429 14.52 10.39 0.24
N GLY A 430 13.27 10.43 -0.20
CA GLY A 430 12.95 10.53 -1.60
C GLY A 430 11.61 11.19 -1.84
N ALA A 431 11.42 11.73 -3.04
CA ALA A 431 10.16 12.32 -3.44
C ALA A 431 9.67 11.71 -4.75
N PHE A 432 8.36 11.47 -4.85
CA PHE A 432 7.73 10.97 -6.07
C PHE A 432 6.50 11.79 -6.46
N PRO A 433 6.21 11.93 -7.77
CA PRO A 433 5.09 12.72 -8.24
C PRO A 433 3.75 12.06 -7.92
N LEU A 434 2.77 12.86 -7.53
CA LEU A 434 1.41 12.42 -7.22
C LEU A 434 0.51 12.62 -8.44
N LYS A 435 -0.12 11.53 -8.88
CA LYS A 435 -0.97 11.49 -10.06
C LYS A 435 -2.22 10.65 -9.80
N LEU A 436 -3.32 11.05 -10.39
CA LEU A 436 -4.45 10.17 -10.64
C LEU A 436 -4.28 9.59 -12.04
N LYS A 437 -4.27 8.26 -12.16
CA LYS A 437 -4.13 7.60 -13.46
C LYS A 437 -4.93 6.30 -13.46
N ILE A 438 -5.94 6.23 -14.27
CA ILE A 438 -6.86 5.09 -14.34
C ILE A 438 -6.87 4.56 -15.76
N ALA A 439 -6.67 3.26 -15.93
CA ALA A 439 -6.84 2.60 -17.21
C ALA A 439 -8.31 2.65 -17.65
N GLY A 440 -8.58 3.03 -18.88
CA GLY A 440 -9.93 3.12 -19.45
C GLY A 440 -10.66 1.79 -19.48
N THR A 441 -9.89 0.69 -19.54
CA THR A 441 -10.37 -0.65 -19.24
C THR A 441 -9.28 -1.42 -18.51
N ARG A 442 -9.68 -2.31 -17.60
CA ARG A 442 -8.76 -3.21 -16.89
C ARG A 442 -8.54 -4.53 -17.60
N THR A 443 -9.29 -4.77 -18.66
CA THR A 443 -9.24 -6.01 -19.41
C THR A 443 -9.16 -5.74 -20.90
N HIS A 444 -8.39 -6.53 -21.59
CA HIS A 444 -8.28 -6.50 -23.05
C HIS A 444 -7.90 -7.91 -23.52
N ARG A 445 -8.60 -8.44 -24.51
CA ARG A 445 -8.35 -9.78 -25.10
C ARG A 445 -7.22 -10.58 -24.44
N ARG A 446 -7.56 -11.57 -23.60
CA ARG A 446 -6.60 -12.42 -22.88
C ARG A 446 -5.61 -11.68 -21.98
N MET A 447 -5.96 -10.48 -21.55
CA MET A 447 -5.13 -9.68 -20.66
C MET A 447 -5.97 -8.99 -19.62
N LEU A 448 -5.47 -8.93 -18.39
CA LEU A 448 -5.98 -8.09 -17.32
C LEU A 448 -4.85 -7.23 -16.72
N LEU A 449 -5.22 -6.08 -16.17
CA LEU A 449 -4.34 -5.15 -15.47
C LEU A 449 -4.70 -5.14 -13.99
N ILE A 450 -3.69 -5.16 -13.11
CA ILE A 450 -3.83 -5.14 -11.65
C ILE A 450 -2.92 -4.10 -11.00
N GLY A 451 -3.30 -3.60 -9.84
CA GLY A 451 -2.54 -2.61 -9.08
C GLY A 451 -2.28 -1.33 -9.86
N ASP A 452 -1.11 -0.74 -9.68
CA ASP A 452 -0.73 0.54 -10.30
C ASP A 452 -0.70 0.49 -11.84
N ALA A 453 -0.61 -0.68 -12.44
CA ALA A 453 -0.78 -0.84 -13.89
C ALA A 453 -2.22 -0.51 -14.32
N ALA A 454 -3.21 -0.76 -13.47
CA ALA A 454 -4.61 -0.44 -13.72
C ALA A 454 -5.02 0.93 -13.17
N HIS A 455 -4.52 1.32 -11.99
CA HIS A 455 -4.93 2.53 -11.29
C HIS A 455 -3.83 3.06 -10.37
N VAL A 456 -3.51 4.32 -10.50
CA VAL A 456 -2.67 5.09 -9.58
C VAL A 456 -3.56 6.09 -8.87
N VAL A 457 -3.55 6.07 -7.55
CA VAL A 457 -4.37 6.94 -6.71
C VAL A 457 -3.49 7.80 -5.80
N HIS A 458 -4.03 8.89 -5.27
CA HIS A 458 -3.34 9.69 -4.28
C HIS A 458 -3.06 8.84 -3.02
N PRO A 459 -1.87 8.94 -2.38
CA PRO A 459 -1.48 8.11 -1.24
C PRO A 459 -2.23 8.42 0.06
N LEU A 460 -3.27 9.23 0.03
CA LEU A 460 -4.16 9.47 1.17
C LEU A 460 -4.66 8.13 1.74
N GLY A 461 -4.32 7.87 3.01
CA GLY A 461 -4.71 6.64 3.69
C GLY A 461 -3.96 5.37 3.25
N GLY A 462 -2.86 5.46 2.47
CA GLY A 462 -2.01 4.31 2.14
C GLY A 462 -2.70 3.19 1.32
N GLN A 463 -3.72 3.51 0.52
CA GLN A 463 -4.62 2.51 -0.10
C GLN A 463 -4.08 1.84 -1.38
N GLY A 464 -2.97 2.32 -1.98
CA GLY A 464 -2.50 1.80 -3.27
C GLY A 464 -2.25 0.30 -3.29
N VAL A 465 -1.50 -0.22 -2.32
CA VAL A 465 -1.18 -1.66 -2.21
C VAL A 465 -2.43 -2.48 -1.85
N ASN A 466 -3.28 -1.98 -0.95
CA ASN A 466 -4.52 -2.64 -0.56
C ASN A 466 -5.47 -2.83 -1.76
N LEU A 467 -5.63 -1.80 -2.60
CA LEU A 467 -6.38 -1.89 -3.85
C LEU A 467 -5.78 -2.93 -4.81
N GLY A 468 -4.44 -2.99 -4.87
CA GLY A 468 -3.72 -3.97 -5.67
C GLY A 468 -3.98 -5.41 -5.21
N PHE A 469 -3.94 -5.68 -3.89
CA PHE A 469 -4.25 -7.01 -3.36
C PHE A 469 -5.71 -7.42 -3.59
N LYS A 470 -6.62 -6.48 -3.54
CA LYS A 470 -8.02 -6.73 -3.91
C LYS A 470 -8.19 -7.04 -5.39
N ASP A 471 -7.42 -6.39 -6.27
CA ASP A 471 -7.40 -6.76 -7.68
C ASP A 471 -6.90 -8.20 -7.85
N VAL A 472 -5.87 -8.59 -7.10
CA VAL A 472 -5.36 -9.97 -7.11
C VAL A 472 -6.45 -10.94 -6.67
N ALA A 473 -7.06 -10.73 -5.52
CA ALA A 473 -8.12 -11.61 -5.01
C ALA A 473 -9.27 -11.78 -6.01
N ALA A 474 -9.76 -10.67 -6.59
CA ALA A 474 -10.82 -10.72 -7.59
C ALA A 474 -10.40 -11.44 -8.90
N ALA A 475 -9.13 -11.29 -9.31
CA ALA A 475 -8.61 -11.96 -10.49
C ALA A 475 -8.43 -13.46 -10.25
N ILE A 476 -7.97 -13.87 -9.06
CA ILE A 476 -7.91 -15.27 -8.64
C ILE A 476 -9.30 -15.90 -8.61
N ASP A 477 -10.29 -15.24 -7.98
CA ASP A 477 -11.68 -15.69 -7.96
C ASP A 477 -12.23 -15.92 -9.40
N ALA A 478 -11.94 -14.99 -10.32
CA ALA A 478 -12.38 -15.11 -11.71
C ALA A 478 -11.74 -16.30 -12.43
N VAL A 479 -10.42 -16.53 -12.23
CA VAL A 479 -9.68 -17.66 -12.81
C VAL A 479 -10.15 -18.98 -12.22
N GLU A 480 -10.34 -19.07 -10.90
CA GLU A 480 -10.84 -20.27 -10.23
C GLU A 480 -12.25 -20.64 -10.66
N ASN A 481 -13.12 -19.63 -10.82
CA ASN A 481 -14.47 -19.85 -11.32
C ASN A 481 -14.44 -20.37 -12.75
N ALA A 482 -13.61 -19.79 -13.63
CA ALA A 482 -13.46 -20.27 -15.01
C ALA A 482 -13.05 -21.76 -15.04
N ILE A 483 -12.04 -22.14 -14.26
CA ILE A 483 -11.58 -23.54 -14.14
C ILE A 483 -12.73 -24.44 -13.62
N SER A 484 -13.46 -23.99 -12.60
CA SER A 484 -14.52 -24.78 -11.97
C SER A 484 -15.69 -25.09 -12.93
N VAL A 485 -15.95 -24.21 -13.90
CA VAL A 485 -17.01 -24.39 -14.92
C VAL A 485 -16.48 -24.86 -16.27
N GLY A 486 -15.18 -25.17 -16.38
CA GLY A 486 -14.55 -25.62 -17.64
C GLY A 486 -14.38 -24.52 -18.69
N ASP A 487 -14.41 -23.23 -18.28
CA ASP A 487 -14.18 -22.08 -19.18
C ASP A 487 -12.69 -21.79 -19.32
N ASP A 488 -12.31 -21.07 -20.37
CA ASP A 488 -10.94 -20.63 -20.58
C ASP A 488 -10.61 -19.43 -19.65
N ILE A 489 -9.50 -19.52 -18.93
CA ILE A 489 -9.02 -18.48 -18.00
C ILE A 489 -8.75 -17.12 -18.67
N GLY A 490 -8.54 -17.10 -19.99
CA GLY A 490 -8.36 -15.89 -20.79
C GLY A 490 -9.60 -15.49 -21.59
N SER A 491 -10.74 -16.16 -21.37
CA SER A 491 -12.00 -15.87 -22.06
C SER A 491 -12.51 -14.46 -21.74
N GLU A 492 -13.32 -13.92 -22.64
CA GLU A 492 -13.97 -12.62 -22.40
C GLU A 492 -14.91 -12.67 -21.19
N ASN A 493 -15.54 -13.81 -20.94
CA ASN A 493 -16.40 -14.02 -19.80
C ASN A 493 -15.64 -13.94 -18.47
N THR A 494 -14.50 -14.64 -18.36
CA THR A 494 -13.59 -14.57 -17.20
C THR A 494 -13.11 -13.15 -16.94
N LEU A 495 -12.68 -12.46 -18.00
CA LEU A 495 -12.19 -11.08 -17.90
C LEU A 495 -13.31 -10.11 -17.48
N ARG A 496 -14.54 -10.31 -17.96
CA ARG A 496 -15.73 -9.55 -17.58
C ARG A 496 -16.07 -9.74 -16.11
N ASN A 497 -16.00 -10.97 -15.58
CA ASN A 497 -16.23 -11.26 -14.18
C ASN A 497 -15.24 -10.49 -13.27
N TYR A 498 -13.95 -10.52 -13.58
CA TYR A 498 -12.97 -9.69 -12.88
C TYR A 498 -13.30 -8.20 -12.96
N LYS A 499 -13.56 -7.67 -14.15
CA LYS A 499 -13.89 -6.25 -14.36
C LYS A 499 -15.08 -5.81 -13.51
N ASN A 500 -16.17 -6.61 -13.51
CA ASN A 500 -17.39 -6.30 -12.77
C ASN A 500 -17.19 -6.36 -11.26
N ALA A 501 -16.44 -7.34 -10.75
CA ALA A 501 -16.14 -7.49 -9.33
C ALA A 501 -15.40 -6.26 -8.76
N ARG A 502 -14.57 -5.59 -9.58
CA ARG A 502 -13.76 -4.47 -9.13
C ARG A 502 -14.35 -3.08 -9.42
N PHE A 503 -15.42 -3.02 -10.24
CA PHE A 503 -15.91 -1.75 -10.77
C PHE A 503 -16.41 -0.79 -9.68
N LEU A 504 -17.37 -1.23 -8.86
CA LEU A 504 -18.04 -0.35 -7.89
C LEU A 504 -17.09 0.08 -6.78
N GLU A 505 -16.40 -0.88 -6.17
CA GLU A 505 -15.51 -0.63 -5.03
C GLU A 505 -14.37 0.31 -5.39
N MET A 506 -13.69 0.04 -6.50
CA MET A 506 -12.59 0.86 -6.96
C MET A 506 -13.05 2.26 -7.38
N SER A 507 -14.23 2.37 -8.05
CA SER A 507 -14.78 3.67 -8.41
C SER A 507 -15.11 4.50 -7.18
N ALA A 508 -15.73 3.91 -6.16
CA ALA A 508 -16.02 4.58 -4.90
C ALA A 508 -14.74 5.05 -4.19
N MET A 509 -13.72 4.19 -4.13
CA MET A 509 -12.44 4.54 -3.50
C MET A 509 -11.72 5.68 -4.24
N VAL A 510 -11.64 5.61 -5.58
CA VAL A 510 -11.03 6.66 -6.39
C VAL A 510 -11.75 7.99 -6.21
N ILE A 511 -13.08 8.00 -6.30
CA ILE A 511 -13.88 9.22 -6.11
C ILE A 511 -13.68 9.77 -4.69
N GLY A 512 -13.70 8.90 -3.67
CA GLY A 512 -13.48 9.30 -2.28
C GLY A 512 -12.11 9.94 -2.05
N LEU A 513 -11.03 9.29 -2.48
CA LEU A 513 -9.67 9.82 -2.32
C LEU A 513 -9.44 11.11 -3.12
N ASP A 514 -9.97 11.19 -4.33
CA ASP A 514 -9.87 12.38 -5.17
C ASP A 514 -10.67 13.55 -4.59
N THR A 515 -11.85 13.29 -4.05
CA THR A 515 -12.66 14.30 -3.36
C THR A 515 -11.96 14.80 -2.10
N LEU A 516 -11.42 13.92 -1.27
CA LEU A 516 -10.64 14.31 -0.09
C LEU A 516 -9.43 15.15 -0.48
N GLN A 517 -8.68 14.74 -1.50
CA GLN A 517 -7.54 15.51 -1.98
C GLN A 517 -7.96 16.92 -2.46
N LYS A 518 -9.08 17.06 -3.16
CA LYS A 518 -9.59 18.37 -3.60
C LYS A 518 -10.04 19.25 -2.43
N ILE A 519 -10.74 18.68 -1.45
CA ILE A 519 -11.21 19.41 -0.26
C ILE A 519 -10.03 19.91 0.59
N PHE A 520 -9.01 19.08 0.79
CA PHE A 520 -7.86 19.39 1.64
C PHE A 520 -6.61 19.80 0.86
N GLY A 521 -6.68 19.85 -0.46
CA GLY A 521 -5.59 20.25 -1.34
C GLY A 521 -5.39 21.77 -1.41
N PRO A 522 -4.30 22.23 -2.04
CA PRO A 522 -3.90 23.63 -2.02
C PRO A 522 -4.93 24.60 -2.63
N THR A 523 -5.74 24.14 -3.59
CA THR A 523 -6.69 24.99 -4.31
C THR A 523 -7.79 25.53 -3.41
N LEU A 524 -8.44 24.68 -2.61
CA LEU A 524 -9.53 25.08 -1.71
C LEU A 524 -9.04 25.52 -0.34
N SER A 525 -7.86 25.10 0.09
CA SER A 525 -7.27 25.47 1.38
C SER A 525 -7.00 26.96 1.56
N SER A 526 -6.98 27.72 0.46
CA SER A 526 -6.76 29.19 0.48
C SER A 526 -8.05 30.00 0.54
N ILE A 527 -9.22 29.36 0.51
CA ILE A 527 -10.52 30.05 0.43
C ILE A 527 -11.24 29.93 1.77
N ALA A 528 -11.34 31.03 2.52
CA ALA A 528 -11.86 31.06 3.89
C ALA A 528 -13.21 30.33 4.12
N PRO A 529 -14.25 30.45 3.30
CA PRO A 529 -15.49 29.71 3.49
C PRO A 529 -15.30 28.18 3.46
N PHE A 530 -14.43 27.67 2.58
CA PHE A 530 -14.18 26.23 2.47
C PHE A 530 -13.39 25.67 3.64
N THR A 531 -12.47 26.46 4.25
CA THR A 531 -11.73 26.02 5.45
C THR A 531 -12.66 25.86 6.64
N GLN A 532 -13.63 26.74 6.77
CA GLN A 532 -14.65 26.64 7.84
C GLN A 532 -15.58 25.44 7.61
N LEU A 533 -16.09 25.27 6.38
CA LEU A 533 -16.95 24.13 6.03
C LEU A 533 -16.29 22.77 6.23
N ARG A 534 -15.02 22.60 5.84
CA ARG A 534 -14.32 21.34 6.07
C ARG A 534 -14.05 21.07 7.55
N SER A 535 -13.75 22.10 8.36
CA SER A 535 -13.60 21.97 9.81
C SER A 535 -14.92 21.53 10.46
N ILE A 536 -16.04 22.11 10.06
CA ILE A 536 -17.39 21.71 10.50
C ILE A 536 -17.66 20.26 10.08
N GLY A 537 -17.34 19.90 8.83
CA GLY A 537 -17.52 18.55 8.31
C GLY A 537 -16.70 17.50 9.10
N MET A 538 -15.43 17.79 9.40
CA MET A 538 -14.60 16.90 10.24
C MET A 538 -15.17 16.73 11.64
N ARG A 539 -15.60 17.82 12.29
CA ARG A 539 -16.24 17.76 13.61
C ARG A 539 -17.55 16.96 13.56
N ALA A 540 -18.39 17.18 12.54
CA ALA A 540 -19.63 16.43 12.39
C ALA A 540 -19.36 14.93 12.24
N VAL A 541 -18.37 14.54 11.43
CA VAL A 541 -17.96 13.13 11.31
C VAL A 541 -17.44 12.60 12.64
N ASN A 542 -16.64 13.39 13.39
CA ASN A 542 -16.09 12.96 14.67
C ASN A 542 -17.19 12.81 15.75
N SER A 543 -18.20 13.66 15.72
CA SER A 543 -19.28 13.68 16.72
C SER A 543 -20.38 12.67 16.46
N ILE A 544 -20.61 12.26 15.20
CA ILE A 544 -21.71 11.36 14.82
C ILE A 544 -21.19 9.91 14.73
N ALA A 545 -21.30 9.17 15.83
CA ALA A 545 -20.76 7.81 15.94
C ALA A 545 -21.19 6.87 14.79
N PRO A 546 -22.46 6.76 14.35
CA PRO A 546 -22.82 5.88 13.24
C PRO A 546 -22.15 6.23 11.89
N VAL A 547 -21.91 7.52 11.63
CA VAL A 547 -21.21 7.99 10.43
C VAL A 547 -19.74 7.59 10.52
N ARG A 548 -19.12 7.85 11.65
CA ARG A 548 -17.72 7.51 11.93
C ARG A 548 -17.49 6.00 11.86
N GLU A 549 -18.35 5.19 12.50
CA GLU A 549 -18.31 3.73 12.43
C GLU A 549 -18.44 3.21 11.00
N SER A 550 -19.34 3.78 10.20
CA SER A 550 -19.53 3.38 8.80
C SER A 550 -18.28 3.68 7.97
N ILE A 551 -17.64 4.84 8.17
CA ILE A 551 -16.40 5.21 7.49
C ILE A 551 -15.26 4.29 7.97
N THR A 552 -15.17 4.02 9.28
CA THR A 552 -14.14 3.14 9.85
C THR A 552 -14.26 1.73 9.29
N LYS A 553 -15.46 1.18 9.26
CA LYS A 553 -15.74 -0.15 8.66
C LYS A 553 -15.39 -0.17 7.17
N PHE A 554 -15.83 0.84 6.42
CA PHE A 554 -15.50 0.94 4.99
C PHE A 554 -13.98 1.00 4.75
N ALA A 555 -13.24 1.76 5.56
CA ALA A 555 -11.79 1.88 5.44
C ALA A 555 -11.06 0.60 5.89
N ALA A 556 -11.49 -0.03 6.97
CA ALA A 556 -10.89 -1.26 7.52
C ALA A 556 -11.17 -2.50 6.67
N ASP A 557 -12.40 -2.61 6.14
CA ASP A 557 -12.83 -3.73 5.29
C ASP A 557 -12.55 -3.42 3.80
N GLY A 558 -12.06 -2.20 3.52
CA GLY A 558 -11.62 -1.74 2.20
C GLY A 558 -12.71 -1.65 1.15
N GLY A 559 -13.94 -1.35 1.53
CA GLY A 559 -15.06 -1.18 0.60
C GLY A 559 -16.22 -2.16 0.83
N VAL A 560 -17.08 -2.32 -0.14
CA VAL A 560 -18.36 -3.02 -0.03
C VAL A 560 -18.22 -4.38 0.66
N LEU A 561 -18.98 -4.57 1.75
CA LEU A 561 -19.13 -5.83 2.47
C LEU A 561 -19.38 -6.98 1.49
N ARG A 562 -18.42 -7.89 1.35
CA ARG A 562 -18.71 -9.20 0.76
C ARG A 562 -19.78 -9.84 1.64
N LYS A 563 -21.00 -10.00 1.14
CA LYS A 563 -21.93 -10.95 1.73
C LYS A 563 -21.28 -12.32 1.63
N LYS A 564 -20.91 -12.88 2.80
CA LYS A 564 -20.51 -14.28 2.91
C LYS A 564 -21.65 -15.18 2.45
#